data_50d8614ac824adb55f107dbaccca0ba7
#
_entry.id   50d8614ac824adb55f107dbaccca0ba7
#
_cell.length_a   1.000
_cell.length_b   1.000
_cell.length_c   1.000
_cell.angle_alpha   90.00
_cell.angle_beta   90.00
_cell.angle_gamma   90.00
#
_symmetry.space_group_name_H-M   'P 1'
#
loop_
_entity.id
_entity.type
_entity.pdbx_description
1 polymer ?
#
loop_
_entity_poly.entity_id
_entity_poly.type
_entity_poly.pdbx_seq_one_letter_code
_entity_poly.pdbx_strand_id
1 'polypeptide(L)'
;MSFPNLSALAVRERSVTLYFLILSVFAGAYAFASLGRAEDPSITLQMLVVSAVWPGATPAEIEQQVVHPIEKSIQKIEYLDEIKTTIKAGRADIQVQFHDYTPQNKTPELQFQVRKRMLDLSSHLPEGVIGPIVNDDFSDVYFSLFSLSAPGLPVRKLTRYAERLRDELQLIPGARKADLIAEREERVYVDLDNVVMTN
;
A
#
# COMPACT_ATOMS: atom_id res chain seq x y z
N MET A 1 -7.93 -47.23 34.06
CA MET A 1 -7.78 -45.90 34.71
C MET A 1 -9.12 -45.19 34.59
N SER A 2 -9.91 -45.07 35.68
CA SER A 2 -11.18 -44.34 35.64
C SER A 2 -10.88 -42.86 35.74
N PHE A 3 -11.27 -42.09 34.71
CA PHE A 3 -11.15 -40.64 34.76
C PHE A 3 -12.00 -40.08 35.92
N PRO A 4 -11.48 -39.16 36.72
CA PRO A 4 -12.25 -38.55 37.79
C PRO A 4 -13.47 -37.83 37.20
N ASN A 5 -14.63 -38.05 37.78
CA ASN A 5 -15.85 -37.38 37.37
C ASN A 5 -15.79 -35.91 37.80
N LEU A 6 -15.43 -35.02 36.84
CA LEU A 6 -15.26 -33.61 37.08
C LEU A 6 -16.51 -32.92 37.61
N SER A 7 -17.70 -33.39 37.18
CA SER A 7 -18.96 -32.84 37.66
C SER A 7 -19.19 -33.16 39.15
N ALA A 8 -18.87 -34.38 39.60
CA ALA A 8 -18.96 -34.77 41.00
C ALA A 8 -17.95 -34.01 41.88
N LEU A 9 -16.73 -33.75 41.33
CA LEU A 9 -15.71 -32.95 42.00
C LEU A 9 -16.15 -31.51 42.18
N ALA A 10 -16.72 -30.89 41.10
CA ALA A 10 -17.21 -29.53 41.13
C ALA A 10 -18.33 -29.30 42.16
N VAL A 11 -19.24 -30.26 42.30
CA VAL A 11 -20.31 -30.19 43.32
C VAL A 11 -19.77 -30.40 44.74
N ARG A 12 -18.76 -31.26 44.90
CA ARG A 12 -18.12 -31.53 46.16
C ARG A 12 -17.32 -30.35 46.69
N GLU A 13 -16.53 -29.71 45.80
CA GLU A 13 -15.64 -28.61 46.15
C GLU A 13 -16.24 -27.24 45.66
N ARG A 14 -17.42 -26.90 46.22
CA ARG A 14 -18.19 -25.70 45.79
C ARG A 14 -17.38 -24.40 45.84
N SER A 15 -16.60 -24.22 46.90
CA SER A 15 -15.81 -22.97 47.08
C SER A 15 -14.74 -22.81 46.01
N VAL A 16 -14.07 -23.91 45.64
CA VAL A 16 -13.05 -23.90 44.58
C VAL A 16 -13.67 -23.67 43.22
N THR A 17 -14.81 -24.29 42.94
CA THR A 17 -15.55 -24.11 41.70
C THR A 17 -16.03 -22.66 41.55
N LEU A 18 -16.60 -22.09 42.63
CA LEU A 18 -17.05 -20.70 42.65
C LEU A 18 -15.88 -19.72 42.42
N TYR A 19 -14.74 -19.97 43.05
CA TYR A 19 -13.53 -19.19 42.88
C TYR A 19 -13.10 -19.16 41.39
N PHE A 20 -12.98 -20.33 40.76
CA PHE A 20 -12.61 -20.40 39.34
C PHE A 20 -13.65 -19.78 38.41
N LEU A 21 -14.93 -19.89 38.74
CA LEU A 21 -16.00 -19.24 37.96
C LEU A 21 -15.89 -17.73 38.05
N ILE A 22 -15.72 -17.15 39.23
CA ILE A 22 -15.52 -15.72 39.41
C ILE A 22 -14.25 -15.24 38.69
N LEU A 23 -13.14 -15.98 38.86
CA LEU A 23 -11.88 -15.67 38.16
C LEU A 23 -12.06 -15.68 36.66
N SER A 24 -12.77 -16.66 36.10
CA SER A 24 -13.04 -16.73 34.65
C SER A 24 -13.90 -15.57 34.15
N VAL A 25 -14.90 -15.14 34.92
CA VAL A 25 -15.74 -13.98 34.59
C VAL A 25 -14.90 -12.70 34.55
N PHE A 26 -14.05 -12.47 35.56
CA PHE A 26 -13.17 -11.30 35.59
C PHE A 26 -12.12 -11.35 34.50
N ALA A 27 -11.50 -12.51 34.27
CA ALA A 27 -10.53 -12.68 33.18
C ALA A 27 -11.19 -12.49 31.82
N GLY A 28 -12.39 -12.99 31.59
CA GLY A 28 -13.18 -12.81 30.38
C GLY A 28 -13.57 -11.35 30.16
N ALA A 29 -14.02 -10.64 31.18
CA ALA A 29 -14.35 -9.21 31.11
C ALA A 29 -13.11 -8.37 30.82
N TYR A 30 -11.98 -8.66 31.45
CA TYR A 30 -10.71 -8.00 31.17
C TYR A 30 -10.23 -8.25 29.73
N ALA A 31 -10.24 -9.51 29.29
CA ALA A 31 -9.88 -9.87 27.92
C ALA A 31 -10.78 -9.17 26.89
N PHE A 32 -12.10 -9.13 27.13
CA PHE A 32 -13.04 -8.42 26.25
C PHE A 32 -12.79 -6.91 26.19
N ALA A 33 -12.46 -6.29 27.33
CA ALA A 33 -12.14 -4.86 27.37
C ALA A 33 -10.79 -4.52 26.70
N SER A 34 -9.82 -5.46 26.74
CA SER A 34 -8.50 -5.30 26.13
C SER A 34 -8.45 -5.71 24.66
N LEU A 35 -9.50 -6.34 24.11
CA LEU A 35 -9.55 -6.70 22.70
C LEU A 35 -9.58 -5.43 21.83
N GLY A 36 -8.67 -5.35 20.88
CA GLY A 36 -8.72 -4.34 19.84
C GLY A 36 -10.00 -4.49 19.02
N ARG A 37 -10.69 -3.40 18.78
CA ARG A 37 -11.88 -3.37 17.93
C ARG A 37 -11.46 -2.82 16.58
N ALA A 38 -11.53 -3.65 15.53
CA ALA A 38 -11.37 -3.25 14.14
C ALA A 38 -12.64 -3.65 13.40
N GLU A 39 -13.17 -2.75 12.58
CA GLU A 39 -14.35 -3.01 11.74
C GLU A 39 -13.98 -4.00 10.63
N ASP A 40 -12.82 -3.79 10.01
CA ASP A 40 -12.28 -4.67 8.99
C ASP A 40 -10.96 -5.32 9.45
N PRO A 41 -10.70 -6.58 9.08
CA PRO A 41 -9.39 -7.17 9.29
C PRO A 41 -8.34 -6.36 8.54
N SER A 42 -7.17 -6.15 9.14
CA SER A 42 -6.03 -5.52 8.47
C SER A 42 -5.55 -6.42 7.34
N ILE A 43 -6.10 -6.22 6.15
CA ILE A 43 -5.65 -6.91 4.94
C ILE A 43 -4.45 -6.12 4.42
N THR A 44 -3.26 -6.63 4.65
CA THR A 44 -2.06 -6.11 4.00
C THR A 44 -1.97 -6.81 2.65
N LEU A 45 -2.39 -6.13 1.60
CA LEU A 45 -2.18 -6.59 0.24
C LEU A 45 -0.67 -6.62 -0.02
N GLN A 46 -0.11 -7.82 -0.12
CA GLN A 46 1.31 -8.01 -0.37
C GLN A 46 1.56 -7.99 -1.87
N MET A 47 1.33 -6.84 -2.49
CA MET A 47 1.49 -6.65 -3.92
C MET A 47 2.20 -5.33 -4.22
N LEU A 48 2.86 -5.29 -5.37
CA LEU A 48 3.45 -4.08 -5.93
C LEU A 48 3.28 -4.10 -7.46
N VAL A 49 3.42 -2.94 -8.08
CA VAL A 49 3.33 -2.79 -9.53
C VAL A 49 4.64 -2.24 -10.08
N VAL A 50 5.17 -2.91 -11.09
CA VAL A 50 6.31 -2.44 -11.86
C VAL A 50 5.81 -1.94 -13.21
N SER A 51 6.02 -0.67 -13.50
CA SER A 51 5.61 -0.04 -14.76
C SER A 51 6.83 0.30 -15.62
N ALA A 52 6.75 0.01 -16.90
CA ALA A 52 7.75 0.41 -17.88
C ALA A 52 7.04 1.05 -19.09
N VAL A 53 7.62 2.14 -19.60
CA VAL A 53 7.09 2.86 -20.76
C VAL A 53 8.16 2.88 -21.86
N TRP A 54 7.78 2.45 -23.06
CA TRP A 54 8.64 2.49 -24.23
C TRP A 54 7.87 3.12 -25.41
N PRO A 55 7.95 4.43 -25.58
CA PRO A 55 7.19 5.13 -26.61
C PRO A 55 7.51 4.60 -28.02
N GLY A 56 6.47 4.31 -28.79
CA GLY A 56 6.58 3.83 -30.17
C GLY A 56 6.80 2.31 -30.32
N ALA A 57 7.06 1.57 -29.25
CA ALA A 57 7.24 0.12 -29.32
C ALA A 57 5.89 -0.62 -29.43
N THR A 58 5.90 -1.70 -30.17
CA THR A 58 4.77 -2.62 -30.28
C THR A 58 4.63 -3.50 -29.03
N PRO A 59 3.44 -4.06 -28.74
CA PRO A 59 3.27 -4.96 -27.61
C PRO A 59 4.21 -6.17 -27.62
N ALA A 60 4.51 -6.73 -28.80
CA ALA A 60 5.41 -7.86 -28.93
C ALA A 60 6.87 -7.50 -28.60
N GLU A 61 7.33 -6.32 -28.98
CA GLU A 61 8.68 -5.82 -28.64
C GLU A 61 8.79 -5.57 -27.13
N ILE A 62 7.77 -4.97 -26.52
CA ILE A 62 7.72 -4.74 -25.09
C ILE A 62 7.74 -6.06 -24.33
N GLU A 63 6.96 -7.05 -24.76
CA GLU A 63 6.92 -8.38 -24.14
C GLU A 63 8.30 -9.04 -24.15
N GLN A 64 8.95 -9.08 -25.31
CA GLN A 64 10.23 -9.81 -25.45
C GLN A 64 11.41 -9.08 -24.81
N GLN A 65 11.50 -7.76 -24.97
CA GLN A 65 12.69 -7.00 -24.62
C GLN A 65 12.61 -6.30 -23.27
N VAL A 66 11.40 -6.09 -22.73
CA VAL A 66 11.20 -5.39 -21.47
C VAL A 66 10.57 -6.30 -20.42
N VAL A 67 9.42 -6.91 -20.74
CA VAL A 67 8.65 -7.70 -19.77
C VAL A 67 9.37 -8.97 -19.39
N HIS A 68 9.80 -9.77 -20.39
CA HIS A 68 10.46 -11.06 -20.15
C HIS A 68 11.72 -10.95 -19.26
N PRO A 69 12.65 -10.00 -19.46
CA PRO A 69 13.77 -9.79 -18.55
C PRO A 69 13.34 -9.40 -17.14
N ILE A 70 12.30 -8.55 -17.01
CA ILE A 70 11.75 -8.12 -15.71
C ILE A 70 11.17 -9.31 -14.96
N GLU A 71 10.27 -10.08 -15.58
CA GLU A 71 9.67 -11.26 -14.99
C GLU A 71 10.71 -12.29 -14.55
N LYS A 72 11.68 -12.57 -15.41
CA LYS A 72 12.79 -13.49 -15.09
C LYS A 72 13.63 -13.03 -13.90
N SER A 73 13.77 -11.74 -13.70
CA SER A 73 14.44 -11.17 -12.54
C SER A 73 13.61 -11.31 -11.27
N ILE A 74 12.28 -11.05 -11.36
CA ILE A 74 11.35 -11.12 -10.24
C ILE A 74 11.11 -12.56 -9.78
N GLN A 75 11.04 -13.54 -10.70
CA GLN A 75 10.84 -14.96 -10.39
C GLN A 75 11.88 -15.56 -9.43
N LYS A 76 13.01 -14.89 -9.23
CA LYS A 76 14.07 -15.33 -8.30
C LYS A 76 13.85 -14.81 -6.87
N ILE A 77 12.76 -14.12 -6.59
CA ILE A 77 12.45 -13.56 -5.28
C ILE A 77 11.64 -14.59 -4.48
N GLU A 78 11.98 -14.72 -3.20
CA GLU A 78 11.27 -15.61 -2.29
C GLU A 78 9.82 -15.11 -2.06
N TYR A 79 8.94 -16.03 -1.70
CA TYR A 79 7.52 -15.76 -1.42
C TYR A 79 6.72 -15.19 -2.59
N LEU A 80 7.24 -15.26 -3.83
CA LEU A 80 6.48 -14.88 -5.01
C LEU A 80 5.34 -15.88 -5.22
N ASP A 81 4.12 -15.37 -5.37
CA ASP A 81 2.92 -16.15 -5.68
C ASP A 81 2.60 -16.07 -7.17
N GLU A 82 2.28 -14.88 -7.66
CA GLU A 82 1.84 -14.67 -9.02
C GLU A 82 2.43 -13.38 -9.62
N ILE A 83 2.67 -13.43 -10.94
CA ILE A 83 2.98 -12.24 -11.74
C ILE A 83 1.88 -12.10 -12.79
N LYS A 84 1.18 -10.96 -12.78
CA LYS A 84 0.19 -10.59 -13.80
C LYS A 84 0.71 -9.42 -14.61
N THR A 85 0.85 -9.61 -15.91
CA THR A 85 1.37 -8.58 -16.81
C THR A 85 0.28 -8.09 -17.75
N THR A 86 0.12 -6.77 -17.83
CA THR A 86 -0.73 -6.11 -18.81
C THR A 86 0.13 -5.29 -19.75
N ILE A 87 0.11 -5.64 -21.04
CA ILE A 87 0.90 -4.98 -22.07
C ILE A 87 -0.04 -4.20 -22.98
N LYS A 88 0.32 -2.93 -23.24
CA LYS A 88 -0.31 -2.05 -24.21
C LYS A 88 0.76 -1.48 -25.13
N ALA A 89 0.36 -0.88 -26.25
CA ALA A 89 1.30 -0.17 -27.10
C ALA A 89 2.04 0.93 -26.30
N GLY A 90 3.35 0.85 -26.24
CA GLY A 90 4.19 1.81 -25.54
C GLY A 90 4.28 1.65 -24.02
N ARG A 91 3.61 0.66 -23.39
CA ARG A 91 3.58 0.52 -21.92
C ARG A 91 3.35 -0.92 -21.47
N ALA A 92 4.01 -1.31 -20.40
CA ALA A 92 3.72 -2.52 -19.64
C ALA A 92 3.54 -2.21 -18.16
N ASP A 93 2.55 -2.86 -17.54
CA ASP A 93 2.29 -2.84 -16.11
C ASP A 93 2.33 -4.28 -15.59
N ILE A 94 3.25 -4.57 -14.69
CA ILE A 94 3.53 -5.89 -14.14
C ILE A 94 3.14 -5.87 -12.67
N GLN A 95 2.07 -6.56 -12.31
CA GLN A 95 1.65 -6.77 -10.94
C GLN A 95 2.42 -7.96 -10.37
N VAL A 96 3.05 -7.76 -9.24
CA VAL A 96 3.80 -8.78 -8.50
C VAL A 96 3.07 -9.03 -7.20
N GLN A 97 2.60 -10.23 -7.01
CA GLN A 97 1.88 -10.65 -5.80
C GLN A 97 2.75 -11.64 -5.02
N PHE A 98 2.87 -11.41 -3.72
CA PHE A 98 3.51 -12.34 -2.79
C PHE A 98 2.45 -13.19 -2.10
N HIS A 99 2.86 -14.35 -1.61
CA HIS A 99 1.97 -15.26 -0.90
C HIS A 99 1.36 -14.63 0.36
N ASP A 100 0.09 -14.93 0.64
CA ASP A 100 -0.65 -14.43 1.82
C ASP A 100 0.00 -14.84 3.15
N TYR A 101 0.75 -15.95 3.17
CA TYR A 101 1.48 -16.39 4.35
C TYR A 101 2.84 -15.71 4.56
N THR A 102 3.22 -14.77 3.68
CA THR A 102 4.47 -14.01 3.84
C THR A 102 4.44 -13.21 5.14
N PRO A 103 5.46 -13.33 6.01
CA PRO A 103 5.50 -12.55 7.24
C PRO A 103 5.50 -11.05 6.95
N GLN A 104 4.62 -10.29 7.61
CA GLN A 104 4.48 -8.84 7.38
C GLN A 104 5.79 -8.06 7.58
N ASN A 105 6.65 -8.51 8.48
CA ASN A 105 7.96 -7.90 8.70
C ASN A 105 8.95 -8.11 7.54
N LYS A 106 8.68 -9.08 6.64
CA LYS A 106 9.51 -9.32 5.45
C LYS A 106 9.05 -8.55 4.22
N THR A 107 7.82 -8.08 4.19
CA THR A 107 7.27 -7.34 3.04
C THR A 107 8.13 -6.15 2.61
N PRO A 108 8.62 -5.27 3.52
CA PRO A 108 9.50 -4.17 3.13
C PRO A 108 10.83 -4.62 2.51
N GLU A 109 11.37 -5.74 3.00
CA GLU A 109 12.60 -6.32 2.45
C GLU A 109 12.38 -6.85 1.02
N LEU A 110 11.27 -7.55 0.78
CA LEU A 110 10.90 -8.06 -0.54
C LEU A 110 10.68 -6.92 -1.54
N GLN A 111 9.97 -5.88 -1.14
CA GLN A 111 9.76 -4.67 -1.94
C GLN A 111 11.10 -4.01 -2.29
N PHE A 112 12.00 -3.90 -1.32
CA PHE A 112 13.35 -3.38 -1.54
C PHE A 112 14.15 -4.25 -2.52
N GLN A 113 14.05 -5.59 -2.41
CA GLN A 113 14.71 -6.51 -3.33
C GLN A 113 14.20 -6.35 -4.77
N VAL A 114 12.87 -6.20 -4.96
CA VAL A 114 12.29 -5.91 -6.30
C VAL A 114 12.87 -4.60 -6.82
N ARG A 115 12.82 -3.54 -6.03
CA ARG A 115 13.32 -2.20 -6.43
C ARG A 115 14.78 -2.24 -6.83
N LYS A 116 15.62 -2.91 -6.04
CA LYS A 116 17.05 -3.07 -6.34
C LYS A 116 17.27 -3.82 -7.66
N ARG A 117 16.54 -4.94 -7.87
CA ARG A 117 16.65 -5.72 -9.12
C ARG A 117 16.18 -4.92 -10.34
N MET A 118 15.14 -4.11 -10.19
CA MET A 118 14.65 -3.24 -11.28
C MET A 118 15.67 -2.15 -11.62
N LEU A 119 16.32 -1.59 -10.59
CA LEU A 119 17.39 -0.61 -10.80
C LEU A 119 18.58 -1.25 -11.52
N ASP A 120 19.02 -2.44 -11.09
CA ASP A 120 20.13 -3.15 -11.72
C ASP A 120 19.80 -3.54 -13.17
N LEU A 121 18.53 -3.90 -13.44
CA LEU A 121 18.07 -4.29 -14.76
C LEU A 121 17.93 -3.10 -15.73
N SER A 122 17.63 -1.90 -15.22
CA SER A 122 17.36 -0.71 -16.04
C SER A 122 18.47 -0.40 -17.04
N SER A 123 19.72 -0.67 -16.69
CA SER A 123 20.89 -0.49 -17.56
C SER A 123 21.02 -1.52 -18.69
N HIS A 124 20.25 -2.60 -18.64
CA HIS A 124 20.28 -3.70 -19.62
C HIS A 124 19.05 -3.68 -20.55
N LEU A 125 18.11 -2.77 -20.31
CA LEU A 125 16.94 -2.58 -21.16
C LEU A 125 17.29 -1.78 -22.42
N PRO A 126 16.48 -1.89 -23.49
CA PRO A 126 16.67 -1.11 -24.72
C PRO A 126 16.69 0.39 -24.47
N GLU A 127 17.42 1.09 -25.33
CA GLU A 127 17.42 2.57 -25.32
C GLU A 127 16.01 3.12 -25.58
N GLY A 128 15.64 4.17 -24.85
CA GLY A 128 14.31 4.79 -24.93
C GLY A 128 13.26 4.19 -24.00
N VAL A 129 13.57 3.13 -23.26
CA VAL A 129 12.70 2.61 -22.19
C VAL A 129 12.79 3.54 -20.97
N ILE A 130 11.64 4.01 -20.52
CA ILE A 130 11.49 4.80 -19.29
C ILE A 130 11.05 3.87 -18.16
N GLY A 131 11.85 3.77 -17.13
CA GLY A 131 11.65 2.81 -16.02
C GLY A 131 12.67 1.66 -16.08
N PRO A 132 12.39 0.52 -15.43
CA PRO A 132 11.16 0.14 -14.70
C PRO A 132 10.96 0.92 -13.41
N ILE A 133 9.75 1.43 -13.18
CA ILE A 133 9.35 2.19 -12.00
C ILE A 133 8.56 1.25 -11.09
N VAL A 134 8.99 1.11 -9.85
CA VAL A 134 8.32 0.26 -8.85
C VAL A 134 7.39 1.12 -8.00
N ASN A 135 6.11 0.79 -8.01
CA ASN A 135 5.09 1.37 -7.13
C ASN A 135 4.69 0.32 -6.08
N ASP A 136 5.20 0.50 -4.89
CA ASP A 136 4.92 -0.33 -3.71
C ASP A 136 3.80 0.24 -2.84
N ASP A 137 3.37 1.48 -3.08
CA ASP A 137 2.22 2.12 -2.43
C ASP A 137 0.88 1.75 -3.10
N PHE A 138 0.90 0.90 -4.12
CA PHE A 138 -0.30 0.53 -4.88
C PHE A 138 -1.39 -0.13 -4.01
N SER A 139 -0.98 -0.80 -2.94
CA SER A 139 -1.88 -1.46 -1.99
C SER A 139 -2.31 -0.59 -0.81
N ASP A 140 -1.79 0.64 -0.69
CA ASP A 140 -2.17 1.54 0.39
C ASP A 140 -3.62 2.02 0.19
N VAL A 141 -4.49 1.69 1.13
CA VAL A 141 -5.89 2.09 1.13
C VAL A 141 -6.09 3.27 2.06
N TYR A 142 -6.71 4.34 1.54
CA TYR A 142 -7.12 5.47 2.38
C TYR A 142 -8.32 5.07 3.23
N PHE A 143 -8.19 5.18 4.54
CA PHE A 143 -9.27 4.84 5.46
C PHE A 143 -10.34 5.94 5.55
N SER A 144 -10.01 7.19 5.19
CA SER A 144 -10.93 8.32 5.22
C SER A 144 -10.65 9.30 4.09
N LEU A 145 -11.72 9.83 3.50
CA LEU A 145 -11.68 10.89 2.50
C LEU A 145 -12.42 12.11 3.05
N PHE A 146 -11.72 13.23 3.15
CA PHE A 146 -12.28 14.50 3.61
C PHE A 146 -12.44 15.49 2.46
N SER A 147 -13.56 16.19 2.40
CA SER A 147 -13.80 17.28 1.44
C SER A 147 -13.63 18.61 2.13
N LEU A 148 -12.76 19.46 1.58
CA LEU A 148 -12.59 20.85 2.04
C LEU A 148 -13.24 21.79 1.04
N SER A 149 -14.27 22.51 1.46
CA SER A 149 -14.96 23.49 0.64
C SER A 149 -15.11 24.83 1.37
N ALA A 150 -14.88 25.92 0.65
CA ALA A 150 -15.09 27.27 1.17
C ALA A 150 -15.67 28.17 0.07
N PRO A 151 -17.01 28.40 0.07
CA PRO A 151 -17.66 29.25 -0.91
C PRO A 151 -17.09 30.68 -0.89
N GLY A 152 -16.71 31.20 -2.05
CA GLY A 152 -16.14 32.55 -2.18
C GLY A 152 -14.64 32.68 -1.89
N LEU A 153 -13.97 31.61 -1.46
CA LEU A 153 -12.52 31.65 -1.27
C LEU A 153 -11.80 31.32 -2.60
N PRO A 154 -10.77 32.12 -3.01
CA PRO A 154 -9.95 31.77 -4.17
C PRO A 154 -9.31 30.40 -4.00
N VAL A 155 -9.30 29.58 -5.09
CA VAL A 155 -8.77 28.21 -5.08
C VAL A 155 -7.35 28.16 -4.51
N ARG A 156 -6.48 29.10 -4.87
CA ARG A 156 -5.11 29.21 -4.34
C ARG A 156 -5.05 29.27 -2.80
N LYS A 157 -5.97 30.02 -2.16
CA LYS A 157 -6.02 30.07 -0.70
C LYS A 157 -6.53 28.76 -0.12
N LEU A 158 -7.52 28.14 -0.78
CA LEU A 158 -8.05 26.85 -0.36
C LEU A 158 -6.98 25.75 -0.42
N THR A 159 -6.19 25.70 -1.49
CA THR A 159 -5.07 24.76 -1.64
C THR A 159 -4.06 24.94 -0.50
N ARG A 160 -3.67 26.17 -0.16
CA ARG A 160 -2.75 26.41 0.97
C ARG A 160 -3.29 25.98 2.33
N TYR A 161 -4.60 26.09 2.54
CA TYR A 161 -5.23 25.57 3.77
C TYR A 161 -5.24 24.05 3.77
N ALA A 162 -5.51 23.42 2.63
CA ALA A 162 -5.47 21.98 2.47
C ALA A 162 -4.05 21.40 2.68
N GLU A 163 -3.01 22.07 2.16
CA GLU A 163 -1.60 21.71 2.39
C GLU A 163 -1.25 21.75 3.88
N ARG A 164 -1.62 22.81 4.57
CA ARG A 164 -1.39 22.92 6.02
C ARG A 164 -2.12 21.83 6.80
N LEU A 165 -3.37 21.58 6.44
CA LEU A 165 -4.16 20.51 7.07
C LEU A 165 -3.53 19.15 6.85
N ARG A 166 -3.05 18.86 5.62
CA ARG A 166 -2.30 17.64 5.32
C ARG A 166 -1.07 17.51 6.22
N ASP A 167 -0.27 18.57 6.32
CA ASP A 167 0.95 18.58 7.12
C ASP A 167 0.65 18.35 8.61
N GLU A 168 -0.41 18.97 9.14
CA GLU A 168 -0.87 18.74 10.51
C GLU A 168 -1.38 17.30 10.73
N LEU A 169 -2.12 16.73 9.77
CA LEU A 169 -2.60 15.36 9.84
C LEU A 169 -1.45 14.35 9.86
N GLN A 170 -0.36 14.62 9.13
CA GLN A 170 0.83 13.75 9.13
C GLN A 170 1.58 13.75 10.47
N LEU A 171 1.38 14.78 11.31
CA LEU A 171 1.99 14.84 12.66
C LEU A 171 1.22 14.02 13.70
N ILE A 172 0.02 13.54 13.39
CA ILE A 172 -0.79 12.76 14.32
C ILE A 172 -0.14 11.37 14.52
N PRO A 173 0.12 10.95 15.76
CA PRO A 173 0.65 9.62 16.02
C PRO A 173 -0.25 8.52 15.44
N GLY A 174 0.31 7.68 14.56
CA GLY A 174 -0.42 6.63 13.86
C GLY A 174 -0.94 7.02 12.47
N ALA A 175 -0.91 8.29 12.08
CA ALA A 175 -1.14 8.68 10.69
C ALA A 175 0.07 8.29 9.84
N ARG A 176 -0.14 7.44 8.83
CA ARG A 176 0.93 6.96 7.94
C ARG A 176 1.09 7.85 6.71
N LYS A 177 -0.03 8.26 6.13
CA LYS A 177 -0.06 9.00 4.87
C LYS A 177 -1.28 9.92 4.82
N ALA A 178 -1.10 11.13 4.33
CA ALA A 178 -2.16 12.06 4.01
C ALA A 178 -1.81 12.73 2.68
N ASP A 179 -2.67 12.59 1.68
CA ASP A 179 -2.47 13.14 0.34
C ASP A 179 -3.60 14.09 -0.05
N LEU A 180 -3.27 15.07 -0.88
CA LEU A 180 -4.25 15.96 -1.49
C LEU A 180 -4.68 15.38 -2.83
N ILE A 181 -6.00 15.29 -3.03
CA ILE A 181 -6.59 14.85 -4.29
C ILE A 181 -7.17 16.06 -5.02
N ALA A 182 -6.99 16.11 -6.34
CA ALA A 182 -7.47 17.20 -7.20
C ALA A 182 -6.82 18.57 -6.93
N GLU A 183 -5.56 18.58 -6.48
CA GLU A 183 -4.76 19.79 -6.40
C GLU A 183 -4.58 20.39 -7.80
N ARG A 184 -4.78 21.71 -7.91
CA ARG A 184 -4.51 22.45 -9.14
C ARG A 184 -3.12 23.05 -9.07
N GLU A 185 -2.25 22.64 -10.00
CA GLU A 185 -0.92 23.22 -10.12
C GLU A 185 -1.01 24.71 -10.44
N GLU A 186 -0.23 25.49 -9.72
CA GLU A 186 -0.08 26.91 -10.01
C GLU A 186 0.82 27.10 -11.23
N ARG A 187 0.30 27.70 -12.30
CA ARG A 187 1.05 27.94 -13.53
C ARG A 187 1.08 29.43 -13.81
N VAL A 188 2.24 29.93 -14.19
CA VAL A 188 2.41 31.30 -14.70
C VAL A 188 2.55 31.21 -16.22
N TYR A 189 1.62 31.81 -16.93
CA TYR A 189 1.70 31.91 -18.39
C TYR A 189 2.38 33.26 -18.72
N VAL A 190 3.41 33.20 -19.56
CA VAL A 190 4.09 34.38 -20.12
C VAL A 190 3.85 34.35 -21.61
N ASP A 191 2.90 35.18 -22.05
CA ASP A 191 2.62 35.37 -23.48
C ASP A 191 3.53 36.45 -24.01
N LEU A 192 4.35 36.10 -24.99
CA LEU A 192 5.23 37.04 -25.69
C LEU A 192 4.51 37.55 -26.93
N ASP A 193 4.24 38.85 -26.98
CA ASP A 193 3.68 39.49 -28.17
C ASP A 193 4.79 39.80 -29.18
N ASN A 194 4.85 38.96 -30.21
CA ASN A 194 5.86 39.07 -31.28
C ASN A 194 5.74 40.40 -32.06
N VAL A 195 4.56 41.04 -32.08
CA VAL A 195 4.37 42.34 -32.78
C VAL A 195 5.04 43.50 -32.04
N VAL A 196 5.06 43.43 -30.69
CA VAL A 196 5.72 44.44 -29.86
C VAL A 196 7.25 44.27 -29.82
N MET A 197 7.73 43.04 -30.03
CA MET A 197 9.19 42.75 -30.01
C MET A 197 9.90 43.07 -31.35
N THR A 198 9.15 43.34 -32.41
CA THR A 198 9.71 43.68 -33.76
C THR A 198 9.76 45.19 -34.06
N ASN A 199 9.32 46.03 -33.13
CA ASN A 199 9.45 47.48 -33.13
C ASN A 199 10.47 47.90 -32.08
#